data_3844029272cdbac4afea7b5b0b48aaa4
#
_entry.id   3844029272cdbac4afea7b5b0b48aaa4
#
_cell.length_a   1.000
_cell.length_b   1.000
_cell.length_c   1.000
_cell.angle_alpha   90.00
_cell.angle_beta   90.00
_cell.angle_gamma   90.00
#
_symmetry.space_group_name_H-M   'P 1'
#
loop_
_entity.id
_entity.type
_entity.pdbx_description
1 polymer ?
#
loop_
_entity_poly.entity_id
_entity_poly.type
_entity_poly.pdbx_seq_one_letter_code
_entity_poly.pdbx_strand_id
1 'polypeptide(L)'
;MRVLLVYMNKFIITILLTVLTTLGAWAQQRRVQNKPYIDERRFHYGFFVGAHDQSMHLSNNGYQPAAFEATAGQQWVAQTDQANFGFSVGVLGEWRINSYLGLRVLPSLHFGSRHVMFKELNTQHTEQQDMKSCYIGVPVDLKIAAPRFNNYRPYVVAGVAPMYDLITTKQSKLRTKPLNIMLEAGLGCDLYMPFFKFIPELKFCFGLGNVLQKNRKDINDPSQLIYTQSIDRATVGMMVLTFYFE
;
A
#
# COMPACT_ATOMS: atom_id res chain seq x y z
N MET A 1 33.80 1.16 19.72
CA MET A 1 32.59 1.17 18.92
C MET A 1 31.56 0.08 19.30
N ARG A 2 31.95 -1.22 19.43
CA ARG A 2 31.03 -2.31 19.82
C ARG A 2 30.39 -2.16 21.22
N VAL A 3 31.12 -1.66 22.18
CA VAL A 3 30.64 -1.47 23.57
C VAL A 3 29.56 -0.40 23.65
N LEU A 4 29.71 0.70 22.92
CA LEU A 4 28.73 1.80 22.85
C LEU A 4 27.38 1.32 22.23
N LEU A 5 27.44 0.49 21.19
CA LEU A 5 26.27 -0.13 20.55
C LEU A 5 25.49 -1.06 21.52
N VAL A 6 26.18 -1.82 22.33
CA VAL A 6 25.57 -2.70 23.34
C VAL A 6 24.84 -1.91 24.42
N TYR A 7 25.43 -0.80 24.90
CA TYR A 7 24.77 0.09 25.88
C TYR A 7 23.58 0.81 25.27
N MET A 8 23.67 1.24 24.03
CA MET A 8 22.57 1.89 23.30
C MET A 8 21.38 0.94 23.11
N ASN A 9 21.63 -0.32 22.72
CA ASN A 9 20.56 -1.31 22.60
C ASN A 9 19.91 -1.65 23.95
N LYS A 10 20.67 -1.76 25.01
CA LYS A 10 20.12 -1.96 26.36
C LYS A 10 19.25 -0.79 26.81
N PHE A 11 19.68 0.44 26.54
CA PHE A 11 18.93 1.65 26.86
C PHE A 11 17.61 1.73 26.09
N ILE A 12 17.62 1.41 24.79
CA ILE A 12 16.39 1.35 23.96
C ILE A 12 15.44 0.27 24.47
N ILE A 13 15.94 -0.92 24.80
CA ILE A 13 15.12 -2.02 25.34
C ILE A 13 14.51 -1.62 26.69
N THR A 14 15.26 -0.93 27.55
CA THR A 14 14.76 -0.48 28.86
C THR A 14 13.66 0.57 28.70
N ILE A 15 13.84 1.52 27.78
CA ILE A 15 12.80 2.52 27.47
C ILE A 15 11.55 1.82 26.90
N LEU A 16 11.72 0.89 26.00
CA LEU A 16 10.58 0.13 25.41
C LEU A 16 9.84 -0.65 26.50
N LEU A 17 10.55 -1.28 27.43
CA LEU A 17 9.96 -2.03 28.53
C LEU A 17 9.22 -1.12 29.51
N THR A 18 9.78 0.07 29.84
CA THR A 18 9.12 1.04 30.72
C THR A 18 7.87 1.63 30.07
N VAL A 19 7.89 1.91 28.77
CA VAL A 19 6.69 2.36 28.03
C VAL A 19 5.61 1.28 28.02
N LEU A 20 5.97 0.01 27.81
CA LEU A 20 5.04 -1.12 27.86
C LEU A 20 4.41 -1.31 29.26
N THR A 21 5.17 -1.13 30.33
CA THR A 21 4.65 -1.28 31.71
C THR A 21 3.75 -0.11 32.12
N THR A 22 4.01 1.11 31.66
CA THR A 22 3.16 2.27 31.94
C THR A 22 1.81 2.18 31.22
N LEU A 23 1.73 1.56 30.05
CA LEU A 23 0.47 1.31 29.35
C LEU A 23 -0.44 0.33 30.11
N GLY A 24 0.13 -0.60 30.87
CA GLY A 24 -0.64 -1.55 31.69
C GLY A 24 -1.31 -0.96 32.93
N ALA A 25 -0.74 0.12 33.50
CA ALA A 25 -1.25 0.75 34.74
C ALA A 25 -2.59 1.50 34.54
N TRP A 26 -2.92 1.89 33.32
CA TRP A 26 -4.18 2.60 33.01
C TRP A 26 -5.37 1.67 32.80
N ALA A 27 -5.17 0.34 32.82
CA ALA A 27 -6.20 -0.66 32.54
C ALA A 27 -7.17 -0.91 33.71
N GLN A 28 -6.92 -0.36 34.92
CA GLN A 28 -7.69 -0.69 36.11
C GLN A 28 -8.90 0.21 36.38
N GLN A 29 -9.06 1.35 35.68
CA GLN A 29 -10.27 2.14 35.79
C GLN A 29 -11.38 1.51 34.92
N ARG A 30 -12.48 1.08 35.54
CA ARG A 30 -13.73 0.70 34.86
C ARG A 30 -14.28 1.91 34.10
N ARG A 31 -13.86 2.10 32.87
CA ARG A 31 -14.42 3.12 31.99
C ARG A 31 -15.80 2.67 31.50
N VAL A 32 -16.71 3.63 31.38
CA VAL A 32 -18.03 3.40 30.81
C VAL A 32 -17.84 2.82 29.38
N GLN A 33 -18.58 1.75 29.09
CA GLN A 33 -18.55 1.15 27.76
C GLN A 33 -19.37 2.00 26.81
N ASN A 34 -18.71 2.61 25.84
CA ASN A 34 -19.35 3.42 24.80
C ASN A 34 -20.07 2.53 23.78
N LYS A 35 -21.25 2.92 23.33
CA LYS A 35 -22.02 2.21 22.28
C LYS A 35 -22.10 0.68 22.52
N PRO A 36 -22.67 0.20 23.63
CA PRO A 36 -22.60 -1.22 24.02
C PRO A 36 -23.24 -2.17 23.00
N TYR A 37 -24.25 -1.72 22.25
CA TYR A 37 -25.01 -2.56 21.29
C TYR A 37 -24.59 -2.37 19.83
N ILE A 38 -23.56 -1.56 19.54
CA ILE A 38 -23.17 -1.29 18.16
C ILE A 38 -22.71 -2.54 17.44
N ASP A 39 -21.99 -3.42 18.16
CA ASP A 39 -21.47 -4.66 17.62
C ASP A 39 -22.55 -5.74 17.38
N GLU A 40 -23.78 -5.54 17.81
CA GLU A 40 -24.92 -6.43 17.57
C GLU A 40 -25.55 -6.20 16.19
N ARG A 41 -25.28 -5.06 15.58
CA ARG A 41 -25.77 -4.74 14.23
C ARG A 41 -25.14 -5.68 13.19
N ARG A 42 -25.92 -6.12 12.25
CA ARG A 42 -25.44 -6.98 11.15
C ARG A 42 -24.69 -6.20 10.08
N PHE A 43 -25.06 -4.95 9.84
CA PHE A 43 -24.46 -4.09 8.85
C PHE A 43 -23.88 -2.84 9.50
N HIS A 44 -22.64 -2.55 9.13
CA HIS A 44 -21.90 -1.36 9.52
C HIS A 44 -21.52 -0.60 8.27
N TYR A 45 -21.55 0.69 8.32
CA TYR A 45 -21.17 1.56 7.20
C TYR A 45 -20.48 2.80 7.73
N GLY A 46 -19.61 3.32 6.92
CA GLY A 46 -18.83 4.49 7.27
C GLY A 46 -18.08 5.03 6.07
N PHE A 47 -17.24 5.99 6.32
CA PHE A 47 -16.29 6.50 5.33
C PHE A 47 -14.88 6.43 5.90
N PHE A 48 -13.90 6.57 5.03
CA PHE A 48 -12.51 6.59 5.44
C PHE A 48 -11.68 7.56 4.65
N VAL A 49 -10.62 7.99 5.28
CA VAL A 49 -9.51 8.72 4.68
C VAL A 49 -8.21 8.03 5.06
N GLY A 50 -7.23 8.09 4.20
CA GLY A 50 -5.94 7.46 4.48
C GLY A 50 -4.81 8.07 3.69
N ALA A 51 -3.61 7.78 4.14
CA ALA A 51 -2.37 8.03 3.42
C ALA A 51 -1.78 6.69 2.97
N HIS A 52 -1.13 6.69 1.83
CA HIS A 52 -0.46 5.50 1.35
C HIS A 52 0.89 5.82 0.72
N ASP A 53 1.77 4.84 0.74
CA ASP A 53 3.01 4.82 -0.03
C ASP A 53 2.90 3.75 -1.11
N GLN A 54 3.12 4.13 -2.38
CA GLN A 54 3.06 3.24 -3.54
C GLN A 54 4.46 2.85 -3.96
N SER A 55 4.80 1.57 -3.84
CA SER A 55 6.05 1.03 -4.33
C SER A 55 5.87 0.30 -5.66
N MET A 56 6.88 0.37 -6.52
CA MET A 56 6.95 -0.42 -7.75
C MET A 56 8.25 -1.20 -7.74
N HIS A 57 8.14 -2.52 -7.78
CA HIS A 57 9.29 -3.39 -7.88
C HIS A 57 9.53 -3.73 -9.35
N LEU A 58 10.69 -3.30 -9.87
CA LEU A 58 11.12 -3.48 -11.25
C LEU A 58 12.20 -4.54 -11.31
N SER A 59 11.98 -5.57 -12.13
CA SER A 59 12.98 -6.61 -12.42
C SER A 59 13.61 -6.31 -13.76
N ASN A 60 14.88 -5.95 -13.77
CA ASN A 60 15.63 -5.65 -14.97
C ASN A 60 16.15 -6.94 -15.60
N ASN A 61 16.15 -7.04 -16.95
CA ASN A 61 16.58 -8.22 -17.70
C ASN A 61 17.96 -8.08 -18.36
N GLY A 62 18.61 -6.91 -18.21
CA GLY A 62 19.92 -6.64 -18.80
C GLY A 62 19.90 -6.50 -20.33
N TYR A 63 18.76 -6.13 -20.92
CA TYR A 63 18.62 -5.98 -22.36
C TYR A 63 19.67 -5.03 -22.95
N GLN A 64 20.31 -5.48 -24.04
CA GLN A 64 21.22 -4.70 -24.84
C GLN A 64 20.71 -4.67 -26.28
N PRO A 65 20.49 -3.48 -26.85
CA PRO A 65 20.07 -3.33 -28.23
C PRO A 65 21.10 -3.93 -29.23
N ALA A 66 20.61 -4.43 -30.34
CA ALA A 66 21.48 -4.95 -31.41
C ALA A 66 22.35 -3.84 -31.98
N ALA A 67 23.53 -4.22 -32.54
CA ALA A 67 24.52 -3.26 -33.01
C ALA A 67 24.05 -2.36 -34.18
N PHE A 68 22.96 -2.71 -34.84
CA PHE A 68 22.36 -1.94 -35.94
C PHE A 68 21.22 -1.00 -35.46
N GLU A 69 20.87 -1.01 -34.16
CA GLU A 69 19.87 -0.15 -33.63
C GLU A 69 20.45 1.22 -33.21
N ALA A 70 19.64 2.27 -33.27
CA ALA A 70 20.07 3.63 -32.90
C ALA A 70 20.55 3.76 -31.44
N THR A 71 20.16 2.81 -30.57
CA THR A 71 20.50 2.73 -29.15
C THR A 71 21.56 1.67 -28.87
N ALA A 72 22.30 1.22 -29.91
CA ALA A 72 23.33 0.20 -29.76
C ALA A 72 24.36 0.56 -28.68
N GLY A 73 24.70 -0.44 -27.85
CA GLY A 73 25.66 -0.26 -26.75
C GLY A 73 25.10 0.40 -25.48
N GLN A 74 23.86 0.86 -25.47
CA GLN A 74 23.22 1.38 -24.26
C GLN A 74 22.62 0.24 -23.43
N GLN A 75 22.83 0.31 -22.12
CA GLN A 75 22.22 -0.62 -21.17
C GLN A 75 21.55 0.17 -20.05
N TRP A 76 20.24 0.06 -19.96
CA TRP A 76 19.44 0.81 -19.02
C TRP A 76 18.93 -0.07 -17.88
N VAL A 77 18.97 0.48 -16.66
CA VAL A 77 18.42 -0.13 -15.45
C VAL A 77 17.37 0.80 -14.87
N ALA A 78 16.18 0.26 -14.66
CA ALA A 78 15.09 1.00 -14.02
C ALA A 78 15.12 0.76 -12.51
N GLN A 79 14.99 1.83 -11.74
CA GLN A 79 14.96 1.84 -10.29
C GLN A 79 13.83 2.72 -9.77
N THR A 80 13.31 2.39 -8.61
CA THR A 80 12.37 3.23 -7.86
C THR A 80 13.04 3.61 -6.56
N ASP A 81 13.44 4.88 -6.43
CA ASP A 81 14.36 5.34 -5.39
C ASP A 81 13.70 6.25 -4.34
N GLN A 82 12.42 6.55 -4.50
CA GLN A 82 11.72 7.49 -3.61
C GLN A 82 10.42 6.88 -3.07
N ALA A 83 10.07 7.29 -1.84
CA ALA A 83 8.75 7.05 -1.29
C ALA A 83 7.70 7.84 -2.10
N ASN A 84 6.63 7.17 -2.49
CA ASN A 84 5.62 7.71 -3.38
C ASN A 84 4.31 7.90 -2.61
N PHE A 85 4.27 8.98 -1.83
CA PHE A 85 3.13 9.28 -0.98
C PHE A 85 1.90 9.68 -1.78
N GLY A 86 0.76 9.22 -1.32
CA GLY A 86 -0.54 9.53 -1.85
C GLY A 86 -1.60 9.54 -0.76
N PHE A 87 -2.83 9.84 -1.16
CA PHE A 87 -3.97 9.79 -0.26
C PHE A 87 -5.08 8.91 -0.81
N SER A 88 -5.87 8.38 0.10
CA SER A 88 -6.99 7.47 -0.19
C SER A 88 -8.25 7.97 0.46
N VAL A 89 -9.37 7.85 -0.22
CA VAL A 89 -10.70 8.12 0.31
C VAL A 89 -11.67 7.05 -0.16
N GLY A 90 -12.66 6.76 0.66
CA GLY A 90 -13.65 5.79 0.26
C GLY A 90 -14.74 5.58 1.31
N VAL A 91 -15.56 4.58 1.05
CA VAL A 91 -16.64 4.19 1.94
C VAL A 91 -16.43 2.77 2.44
N LEU A 92 -16.91 2.51 3.64
CA LEU A 92 -16.88 1.21 4.30
C LEU A 92 -18.28 0.63 4.32
N GLY A 93 -18.42 -0.59 3.82
CA GLY A 93 -19.54 -1.47 4.10
C GLY A 93 -19.01 -2.74 4.77
N GLU A 94 -19.47 -3.04 5.98
CA GLU A 94 -19.10 -4.27 6.69
C GLU A 94 -20.36 -5.09 7.01
N TRP A 95 -20.34 -6.34 6.58
CA TRP A 95 -21.35 -7.33 6.96
C TRP A 95 -20.78 -8.25 8.02
N ARG A 96 -21.36 -8.19 9.21
CA ARG A 96 -20.98 -9.06 10.31
C ARG A 96 -21.58 -10.45 10.12
N ILE A 97 -20.72 -11.45 9.95
CA ILE A 97 -21.10 -12.86 9.80
C ILE A 97 -21.35 -13.46 11.17
N ASN A 98 -20.41 -13.26 12.10
CA ASN A 98 -20.54 -13.69 13.51
C ASN A 98 -19.79 -12.71 14.45
N SER A 99 -19.65 -13.09 15.72
CA SER A 99 -19.00 -12.23 16.72
C SER A 99 -17.51 -11.96 16.45
N TYR A 100 -16.86 -12.75 15.60
CA TYR A 100 -15.43 -12.64 15.32
C TYR A 100 -15.14 -12.34 13.85
N LEU A 101 -16.09 -12.63 12.95
CA LEU A 101 -15.89 -12.54 11.51
C LEU A 101 -16.80 -11.49 10.89
N GLY A 102 -16.22 -10.63 10.07
CA GLY A 102 -16.91 -9.66 9.23
C GLY A 102 -16.38 -9.69 7.80
N LEU A 103 -17.25 -9.49 6.84
CA LEU A 103 -16.90 -9.27 5.44
C LEU A 103 -17.01 -7.77 5.14
N ARG A 104 -15.94 -7.17 4.65
CA ARG A 104 -15.89 -5.75 4.28
C ARG A 104 -15.81 -5.57 2.79
N VAL A 105 -16.51 -4.56 2.29
CA VAL A 105 -16.38 -4.06 0.91
C VAL A 105 -16.04 -2.58 1.01
N LEU A 106 -14.96 -2.17 0.33
CA LEU A 106 -14.33 -0.87 0.52
C LEU A 106 -14.15 -0.13 -0.81
N PRO A 107 -15.24 0.34 -1.46
CA PRO A 107 -15.09 1.20 -2.64
C PRO A 107 -14.20 2.41 -2.31
N SER A 108 -13.13 2.58 -3.07
CA SER A 108 -12.05 3.53 -2.75
C SER A 108 -11.45 4.19 -3.98
N LEU A 109 -10.95 5.40 -3.77
CA LEU A 109 -10.11 6.13 -4.70
C LEU A 109 -8.75 6.37 -4.05
N HIS A 110 -7.69 6.10 -4.80
CA HIS A 110 -6.31 6.31 -4.36
C HIS A 110 -5.62 7.25 -5.35
N PHE A 111 -5.12 8.36 -4.85
CA PHE A 111 -4.44 9.37 -5.65
C PHE A 111 -2.97 9.44 -5.23
N GLY A 112 -2.07 9.34 -6.19
CA GLY A 112 -0.65 9.39 -5.93
C GLY A 112 0.18 9.62 -7.19
N SER A 113 1.49 9.64 -7.01
CA SER A 113 2.46 9.65 -8.10
C SER A 113 3.56 8.66 -7.78
N ARG A 114 4.14 8.06 -8.81
CA ARG A 114 5.30 7.17 -8.69
C ARG A 114 6.45 7.75 -9.51
N HIS A 115 7.62 7.76 -8.91
CA HIS A 115 8.85 8.21 -9.55
C HIS A 115 9.66 7.01 -9.99
N VAL A 116 9.93 6.92 -11.28
CA VAL A 116 10.77 5.87 -11.87
C VAL A 116 12.00 6.52 -12.46
N MET A 117 13.16 6.04 -12.07
CA MET A 117 14.46 6.49 -12.55
C MET A 117 15.07 5.42 -13.46
N PHE A 118 15.49 5.81 -14.64
CA PHE A 118 16.25 4.98 -15.58
C PHE A 118 17.70 5.46 -15.57
N LYS A 119 18.61 4.56 -15.29
CA LYS A 119 20.05 4.83 -15.29
C LYS A 119 20.74 4.02 -16.37
N GLU A 120 21.49 4.68 -17.22
CA GLU A 120 22.37 4.04 -18.18
C GLU A 120 23.68 3.63 -17.50
N LEU A 121 24.10 2.38 -17.68
CA LEU A 121 25.28 1.84 -16.98
C LEU A 121 26.60 2.36 -17.54
N ASN A 122 26.71 2.64 -18.85
CA ASN A 122 27.95 3.04 -19.49
C ASN A 122 28.26 4.54 -19.28
N THR A 123 27.29 5.41 -19.53
CA THR A 123 27.48 6.87 -19.46
C THR A 123 27.05 7.47 -18.13
N GLN A 124 26.44 6.65 -17.25
CA GLN A 124 25.82 7.11 -15.98
C GLN A 124 24.70 8.15 -16.19
N HIS A 125 24.22 8.29 -17.41
CA HIS A 125 23.13 9.19 -17.74
C HIS A 125 21.85 8.72 -17.04
N THR A 126 21.07 9.65 -16.50
CA THR A 126 19.88 9.35 -15.71
C THR A 126 18.67 10.06 -16.30
N GLU A 127 17.63 9.30 -16.55
CA GLU A 127 16.34 9.78 -17.04
C GLU A 127 15.25 9.48 -16.01
N GLN A 128 14.36 10.42 -15.77
CA GLN A 128 13.29 10.29 -14.80
C GLN A 128 11.92 10.32 -15.48
N GLN A 129 10.97 9.59 -14.92
CA GLN A 129 9.58 9.63 -15.32
C GLN A 129 8.66 9.65 -14.12
N ASP A 130 7.85 10.69 -14.02
CA ASP A 130 6.79 10.80 -13.03
C ASP A 130 5.51 10.16 -13.59
N MET A 131 5.02 9.16 -12.89
CA MET A 131 3.81 8.43 -13.25
C MET A 131 2.70 8.78 -12.27
N LYS A 132 1.84 9.73 -12.64
CA LYS A 132 0.61 9.99 -11.87
C LYS A 132 -0.27 8.76 -11.88
N SER A 133 -0.89 8.46 -10.75
CA SER A 133 -1.82 7.32 -10.60
C SER A 133 -3.10 7.77 -9.91
N CYS A 134 -4.22 7.26 -10.43
CA CYS A 134 -5.53 7.39 -9.80
C CYS A 134 -6.21 6.03 -9.89
N TYR A 135 -6.16 5.28 -8.79
CA TYR A 135 -6.81 3.98 -8.73
C TYR A 135 -8.22 4.11 -8.20
N ILE A 136 -9.16 3.48 -8.90
CA ILE A 136 -10.44 3.10 -8.34
C ILE A 136 -10.37 1.62 -7.96
N GLY A 137 -10.72 1.30 -6.73
CA GLY A 137 -10.68 -0.07 -6.21
C GLY A 137 -11.95 -0.43 -5.47
N VAL A 138 -12.22 -1.73 -5.42
CA VAL A 138 -13.29 -2.31 -4.60
C VAL A 138 -12.70 -3.49 -3.81
N PRO A 139 -11.84 -3.21 -2.81
CA PRO A 139 -11.34 -4.25 -1.92
C PRO A 139 -12.46 -5.03 -1.23
N VAL A 140 -12.26 -6.34 -1.13
CA VAL A 140 -13.12 -7.25 -0.38
C VAL A 140 -12.26 -7.95 0.65
N ASP A 141 -12.48 -7.62 1.93
CA ASP A 141 -11.66 -8.06 3.06
C ASP A 141 -12.45 -8.91 4.02
N LEU A 142 -11.85 -9.97 4.50
CA LEU A 142 -12.31 -10.72 5.66
C LEU A 142 -11.65 -10.13 6.91
N LYS A 143 -12.48 -9.60 7.82
CA LYS A 143 -12.06 -9.09 9.13
C LYS A 143 -12.20 -10.18 10.18
N ILE A 144 -11.13 -10.44 10.92
CA ILE A 144 -11.10 -11.34 12.06
C ILE A 144 -10.81 -10.52 13.30
N ALA A 145 -11.81 -10.32 14.14
CA ALA A 145 -11.72 -9.43 15.29
C ALA A 145 -11.69 -10.21 16.61
N ALA A 146 -10.88 -9.75 17.54
CA ALA A 146 -10.86 -10.26 18.90
C ALA A 146 -12.16 -9.91 19.65
N PRO A 147 -12.42 -10.49 20.82
CA PRO A 147 -13.44 -9.98 21.74
C PRO A 147 -13.19 -8.51 22.05
N ARG A 148 -14.27 -7.77 22.28
CA ARG A 148 -14.17 -6.37 22.65
C ARG A 148 -13.64 -6.24 24.09
N PHE A 149 -12.61 -5.43 24.25
CA PHE A 149 -12.06 -5.05 25.55
C PHE A 149 -12.50 -3.62 25.89
N ASN A 150 -13.58 -3.49 26.64
CA ASN A 150 -14.17 -2.21 26.98
C ASN A 150 -14.44 -1.32 25.76
N ASN A 151 -13.54 -0.37 25.43
CA ASN A 151 -13.70 0.60 24.34
C ASN A 151 -12.72 0.40 23.20
N TYR A 152 -12.07 -0.75 23.10
CA TYR A 152 -11.22 -1.09 21.96
C TYR A 152 -11.38 -2.56 21.56
N ARG A 153 -11.16 -2.84 20.28
CA ARG A 153 -11.29 -4.18 19.70
C ARG A 153 -10.26 -4.34 18.58
N PRO A 154 -9.13 -4.99 18.85
CA PRO A 154 -8.13 -5.26 17.82
C PRO A 154 -8.64 -6.32 16.83
N TYR A 155 -8.18 -6.22 15.60
CA TYR A 155 -8.52 -7.16 14.54
C TYR A 155 -7.41 -7.26 13.50
N VAL A 156 -7.48 -8.31 12.70
CA VAL A 156 -6.70 -8.49 11.49
C VAL A 156 -7.62 -8.56 10.28
N VAL A 157 -7.13 -8.16 9.14
CA VAL A 157 -7.84 -8.25 7.86
C VAL A 157 -6.97 -8.94 6.84
N ALA A 158 -7.62 -9.69 5.96
CA ALA A 158 -7.00 -10.23 4.76
C ALA A 158 -8.03 -10.22 3.63
N GLY A 159 -7.61 -9.88 2.42
CA GLY A 159 -8.53 -9.75 1.32
C GLY A 159 -7.89 -9.62 -0.04
N VAL A 160 -8.73 -9.31 -1.02
CA VAL A 160 -8.37 -9.11 -2.41
C VAL A 160 -8.90 -7.76 -2.87
N ALA A 161 -8.03 -6.97 -3.49
CA ALA A 161 -8.36 -5.66 -4.03
C ALA A 161 -8.18 -5.63 -5.55
N PRO A 162 -9.26 -5.74 -6.32
CA PRO A 162 -9.25 -5.36 -7.71
C PRO A 162 -9.13 -3.83 -7.80
N MET A 163 -8.07 -3.37 -8.49
CA MET A 163 -7.73 -1.96 -8.67
C MET A 163 -7.68 -1.64 -10.15
N TYR A 164 -8.28 -0.54 -10.56
CA TYR A 164 -8.24 -0.04 -11.92
C TYR A 164 -7.62 1.36 -11.95
N ASP A 165 -6.53 1.53 -12.70
CA ASP A 165 -5.86 2.82 -12.87
C ASP A 165 -6.53 3.63 -13.98
N LEU A 166 -7.06 4.78 -13.63
CA LEU A 166 -7.75 5.68 -14.54
C LEU A 166 -6.81 6.52 -15.42
N ILE A 167 -5.53 6.63 -15.02
CA ILE A 167 -4.56 7.55 -15.66
C ILE A 167 -3.44 6.79 -16.41
N THR A 168 -3.66 5.57 -16.85
CA THR A 168 -2.64 4.79 -17.58
C THR A 168 -2.23 5.39 -18.94
N THR A 169 -2.87 6.45 -19.35
CA THR A 169 -2.75 7.01 -20.69
C THR A 169 -1.54 7.93 -20.82
N LYS A 170 -0.75 7.75 -21.89
CA LYS A 170 0.28 8.68 -22.41
C LYS A 170 1.58 8.78 -21.58
N GLN A 171 2.02 7.68 -21.01
CA GLN A 171 3.35 7.63 -20.43
C GLN A 171 4.37 7.25 -21.51
N SER A 172 5.41 8.06 -21.66
CA SER A 172 6.35 7.93 -22.80
C SER A 172 7.30 6.74 -22.66
N LYS A 173 7.95 6.58 -21.51
CA LYS A 173 9.02 5.58 -21.30
C LYS A 173 8.48 4.25 -20.77
N LEU A 174 7.70 4.28 -19.68
CA LEU A 174 7.10 3.11 -19.05
C LEU A 174 5.58 3.25 -19.02
N ARG A 175 4.86 2.20 -19.39
CA ARG A 175 3.40 2.13 -19.29
C ARG A 175 2.96 0.90 -18.51
N THR A 176 1.98 1.10 -17.65
CA THR A 176 1.37 0.03 -16.86
C THR A 176 0.01 -0.39 -17.42
N LYS A 177 -0.38 -1.63 -17.18
CA LYS A 177 -1.73 -2.12 -17.46
C LYS A 177 -2.72 -1.46 -16.49
N PRO A 178 -3.94 -1.13 -16.94
CA PRO A 178 -4.91 -0.45 -16.09
C PRO A 178 -5.45 -1.33 -14.97
N LEU A 179 -5.65 -2.62 -15.21
CA LEU A 179 -6.19 -3.54 -14.22
C LEU A 179 -5.07 -4.23 -13.46
N ASN A 180 -5.13 -4.16 -12.13
CA ASN A 180 -4.24 -4.85 -11.21
C ASN A 180 -5.06 -5.50 -10.08
N ILE A 181 -4.72 -6.72 -9.71
CA ILE A 181 -5.31 -7.41 -8.58
C ILE A 181 -4.26 -7.49 -7.48
N MET A 182 -4.59 -7.00 -6.30
CA MET A 182 -3.71 -7.03 -5.15
C MET A 182 -4.26 -7.95 -4.06
N LEU A 183 -3.37 -8.62 -3.35
CA LEU A 183 -3.68 -9.23 -2.06
C LEU A 183 -3.44 -8.20 -0.96
N GLU A 184 -4.35 -8.12 -0.01
CA GLU A 184 -4.25 -7.23 1.13
C GLU A 184 -4.17 -8.04 2.42
N ALA A 185 -3.29 -7.58 3.31
CA ALA A 185 -3.23 -8.05 4.69
C ALA A 185 -2.97 -6.86 5.60
N GLY A 186 -3.65 -6.83 6.74
CA GLY A 186 -3.53 -5.68 7.63
C GLY A 186 -3.98 -5.97 9.05
N LEU A 187 -3.77 -4.97 9.88
CA LEU A 187 -4.15 -4.98 11.28
C LEU A 187 -4.75 -3.62 11.65
N GLY A 188 -5.73 -3.64 12.52
CA GLY A 188 -6.41 -2.44 12.97
C GLY A 188 -7.02 -2.60 14.35
N CYS A 189 -7.61 -1.52 14.82
CA CYS A 189 -8.28 -1.51 16.10
C CYS A 189 -9.55 -0.66 16.04
N ASP A 190 -10.69 -1.26 16.36
CA ASP A 190 -11.94 -0.50 16.56
C ASP A 190 -11.85 0.23 17.89
N LEU A 191 -11.87 1.56 17.88
CA LEU A 191 -11.90 2.42 19.06
C LEU A 191 -13.30 3.01 19.19
N TYR A 192 -14.00 2.65 20.28
CA TYR A 192 -15.38 3.08 20.52
C TYR A 192 -15.38 4.42 21.24
N MET A 193 -15.58 5.50 20.49
CA MET A 193 -15.77 6.83 21.02
C MET A 193 -17.24 7.05 21.47
N PRO A 194 -17.55 8.07 22.26
CA PRO A 194 -18.93 8.32 22.69
C PRO A 194 -19.92 8.49 21.54
N PHE A 195 -19.52 9.16 20.44
CA PHE A 195 -20.40 9.53 19.34
C PHE A 195 -20.19 8.72 18.05
N PHE A 196 -18.98 8.22 17.81
CA PHE A 196 -18.61 7.48 16.61
C PHE A 196 -17.59 6.39 16.95
N LYS A 197 -17.37 5.49 16.02
CA LYS A 197 -16.32 4.48 16.11
C LYS A 197 -15.17 4.93 15.21
N PHE A 198 -14.00 5.08 15.78
CA PHE A 198 -12.77 5.45 15.09
C PHE A 198 -11.92 4.20 14.87
N ILE A 199 -11.47 3.98 13.66
CA ILE A 199 -10.80 2.72 13.32
C ILE A 199 -9.50 3.01 12.57
N PRO A 200 -8.35 3.13 13.25
CA PRO A 200 -7.05 3.11 12.60
C PRO A 200 -6.72 1.71 12.09
N GLU A 201 -6.25 1.63 10.85
CA GLU A 201 -5.88 0.38 10.19
C GLU A 201 -4.65 0.57 9.32
N LEU A 202 -3.70 -0.33 9.42
CA LEU A 202 -2.52 -0.41 8.58
C LEU A 202 -2.63 -1.64 7.69
N LYS A 203 -2.63 -1.43 6.36
CA LYS A 203 -2.67 -2.50 5.35
C LYS A 203 -1.42 -2.52 4.49
N PHE A 204 -1.03 -3.73 4.11
CA PHE A 204 -0.01 -4.01 3.11
C PHE A 204 -0.68 -4.69 1.92
N CYS A 205 -0.49 -4.11 0.74
CA CYS A 205 -1.10 -4.57 -0.50
C CYS A 205 0.00 -5.04 -1.45
N PHE A 206 -0.15 -6.25 -1.97
CA PHE A 206 0.83 -6.90 -2.83
C PHE A 206 0.19 -7.22 -4.18
N GLY A 207 0.68 -6.60 -5.26
CA GLY A 207 0.22 -6.89 -6.61
C GLY A 207 0.60 -8.30 -7.07
N LEU A 208 -0.38 -9.07 -7.52
CA LEU A 208 -0.19 -10.45 -7.99
C LEU A 208 0.34 -10.52 -9.42
N GLY A 209 0.04 -9.52 -10.22
CA GLY A 209 0.29 -9.52 -11.66
C GLY A 209 1.53 -8.75 -12.10
N ASN A 210 2.02 -9.07 -13.30
CA ASN A 210 2.95 -8.20 -14.02
C ASN A 210 2.14 -7.06 -14.65
N VAL A 211 2.31 -5.85 -14.10
CA VAL A 211 1.61 -4.65 -14.58
C VAL A 211 2.32 -3.99 -15.77
N LEU A 212 3.49 -4.49 -16.18
CA LEU A 212 4.21 -3.94 -17.32
C LEU A 212 3.47 -4.19 -18.64
N GLN A 213 3.27 -3.14 -19.41
CA GLN A 213 2.75 -3.20 -20.76
C GLN A 213 3.92 -3.33 -21.76
N LYS A 214 4.26 -4.56 -22.15
CA LYS A 214 5.37 -4.82 -23.11
C LYS A 214 5.03 -4.42 -24.55
N ASN A 215 3.76 -4.57 -24.93
CA ASN A 215 3.34 -4.24 -26.31
C ASN A 215 3.00 -2.74 -26.40
N ARG A 216 3.93 -1.99 -26.99
CA ARG A 216 3.90 -0.52 -27.07
C ARG A 216 3.69 -0.06 -28.52
N LYS A 217 2.49 -0.32 -29.07
CA LYS A 217 2.09 0.16 -30.41
C LYS A 217 1.84 1.68 -30.47
N ASP A 218 1.86 2.33 -29.32
CA ASP A 218 1.62 3.75 -29.11
C ASP A 218 2.89 4.60 -29.25
N ILE A 219 4.08 3.99 -29.32
CA ILE A 219 5.34 4.67 -29.46
C ILE A 219 5.70 4.84 -30.93
N ASN A 220 5.84 6.09 -31.37
CA ASN A 220 6.27 6.42 -32.73
C ASN A 220 7.82 6.37 -32.90
N ASP A 221 8.56 6.53 -31.80
CA ASP A 221 10.01 6.55 -31.78
C ASP A 221 10.56 5.23 -31.21
N PRO A 222 11.16 4.36 -32.06
CA PRO A 222 11.71 3.06 -31.62
C PRO A 222 12.77 3.19 -30.51
N SER A 223 13.48 4.31 -30.43
CA SER A 223 14.53 4.53 -29.42
C SER A 223 13.98 4.51 -27.98
N GLN A 224 12.71 4.86 -27.79
CA GLN A 224 12.06 4.84 -26.49
C GLN A 224 11.66 3.43 -26.01
N LEU A 225 11.66 2.44 -26.89
CA LEU A 225 11.34 1.06 -26.55
C LEU A 225 12.38 0.43 -25.62
N ILE A 226 13.61 0.94 -25.62
CA ILE A 226 14.70 0.42 -24.78
C ILE A 226 14.34 0.45 -23.28
N TYR A 227 13.61 1.48 -22.81
CA TYR A 227 13.18 1.59 -21.43
C TYR A 227 12.19 0.48 -21.03
N THR A 228 11.26 0.15 -21.93
CA THR A 228 10.30 -0.95 -21.67
C THR A 228 10.95 -2.31 -21.83
N GLN A 229 11.89 -2.47 -22.77
CA GLN A 229 12.60 -3.73 -23.06
C GLN A 229 13.63 -4.08 -21.98
N SER A 230 14.19 -3.09 -21.27
CA SER A 230 15.14 -3.30 -20.18
C SER A 230 14.49 -3.94 -18.93
N ILE A 231 13.15 -3.95 -18.86
CA ILE A 231 12.40 -4.47 -17.71
C ILE A 231 11.71 -5.78 -18.09
N ASP A 232 11.92 -6.82 -17.30
CA ASP A 232 11.21 -8.09 -17.47
C ASP A 232 9.85 -8.07 -16.79
N ARG A 233 9.81 -7.63 -15.55
CA ARG A 233 8.59 -7.62 -14.71
C ARG A 233 8.49 -6.35 -13.89
N ALA A 234 7.28 -5.84 -13.77
CA ALA A 234 6.93 -4.76 -12.85
C ALA A 234 5.76 -5.22 -11.97
N THR A 235 5.94 -5.14 -10.65
CA THR A 235 4.86 -5.40 -9.69
C THR A 235 4.65 -4.17 -8.83
N VAL A 236 3.40 -3.90 -8.44
CA VAL A 236 3.04 -2.75 -7.61
C VAL A 236 2.74 -3.26 -6.21
N GLY A 237 3.29 -2.58 -5.21
CA GLY A 237 2.93 -2.74 -3.81
C GLY A 237 2.40 -1.43 -3.25
N MET A 238 1.67 -1.51 -2.14
CA MET A 238 1.17 -0.32 -1.45
C MET A 238 1.11 -0.59 0.05
N MET A 239 1.55 0.38 0.84
CA MET A 239 1.32 0.42 2.28
C MET A 239 0.31 1.53 2.56
N VAL A 240 -0.79 1.20 3.22
CA VAL A 240 -1.91 2.13 3.42
C VAL A 240 -2.21 2.26 4.91
N LEU A 241 -2.14 3.47 5.42
CA LEU A 241 -2.63 3.83 6.75
C LEU A 241 -3.99 4.50 6.59
N THR A 242 -5.03 3.87 7.09
CA THR A 242 -6.41 4.29 6.91
C THR A 242 -7.07 4.61 8.25
N PHE A 243 -7.91 5.62 8.25
CA PHE A 243 -8.73 6.02 9.38
C PHE A 243 -10.21 5.95 8.97
N TYR A 244 -10.95 4.98 9.53
CA TYR A 244 -12.38 4.84 9.27
C TYR A 244 -13.18 5.54 10.36
N PHE A 245 -14.34 6.05 9.97
CA PHE A 245 -15.33 6.71 10.81
C PHE A 245 -16.69 6.05 10.58
N GLU A 246 -17.22 5.43 11.63
CA GLU A 246 -18.49 4.70 11.65
C GLU A 246 -19.48 5.27 12.66
#